data_cd28fa89373f51ae71dd378b683f35b5
#
_entry.id   cd28fa89373f51ae71dd378b683f35b5
#
_cell.length_a   1.000
_cell.length_b   1.000
_cell.length_c   1.000
_cell.angle_alpha   90.00
_cell.angle_beta   90.00
_cell.angle_gamma   90.00
#
_symmetry.space_group_name_H-M   'P 1'
#
loop_
_entity.id
_entity.type
_entity.pdbx_description
1 polymer ?
#
loop_
_entity_poly.entity_id
_entity_poly.type
_entity_poly.pdbx_seq_one_letter_code
_entity_poly.pdbx_strand_id
1 'polypeptide(L)'
;MMAFTIADRVRETTTTTGTGTIDLGGAVTNFETFAANLSNSDTTYYAIVDNTNGAFEVGLGTFSTGTPNTLARTTPIASSNSNSAVNFGVGTKEVFITIPASKMVVEDGDNNVFVGGDVSVGDDLTVLVVL
;
A
#
# COMPACT_ATOMS: atom_id res chain seq x y z
N MET A 1 9.93 -14.50 8.53
CA MET A 1 8.74 -14.89 7.74
C MET A 1 8.08 -13.64 7.18
N MET A 2 7.79 -13.63 5.91
CA MET A 2 7.04 -12.55 5.28
C MET A 2 5.55 -12.75 5.52
N ALA A 3 4.87 -11.67 5.91
CA ALA A 3 3.42 -11.64 6.01
C ALA A 3 2.88 -10.47 5.21
N PHE A 4 1.68 -10.62 4.68
CA PHE A 4 0.94 -9.48 4.14
C PHE A 4 0.15 -8.84 5.28
N THR A 5 0.41 -7.57 5.55
CA THR A 5 -0.16 -6.85 6.70
C THR A 5 -0.76 -5.54 6.24
N ILE A 6 -1.99 -5.28 6.66
CA ILE A 6 -2.67 -3.99 6.50
C ILE A 6 -2.97 -3.45 7.90
N ALA A 7 -2.77 -2.17 8.12
CA ALA A 7 -3.03 -1.53 9.40
C ALA A 7 -3.65 -0.15 9.21
N ASP A 8 -4.37 0.29 10.23
CA ASP A 8 -5.08 1.56 10.21
C ASP A 8 -4.15 2.72 10.60
N ARG A 9 -4.37 3.87 10.00
CA ARG A 9 -3.73 5.12 10.39
C ARG A 9 -2.20 5.09 10.28
N VAL A 10 -1.64 4.34 9.36
CA VAL A 10 -0.20 4.31 9.10
C VAL A 10 0.13 5.31 8.01
N ARG A 11 0.87 6.35 8.37
CA ARG A 11 1.34 7.39 7.44
C ARG A 11 2.63 8.01 7.95
N GLU A 12 3.64 8.00 7.11
CA GLU A 12 4.94 8.60 7.40
C GLU A 12 5.32 9.59 6.30
N THR A 13 6.30 10.43 6.58
CA THR A 13 6.92 11.28 5.57
C THR A 13 8.11 10.58 4.93
N THR A 14 8.47 11.01 3.73
CA THR A 14 9.72 10.63 3.07
C THR A 14 10.25 11.79 2.25
N THR A 15 11.57 11.93 2.18
CA THR A 15 12.26 12.91 1.31
C THR A 15 13.05 12.21 0.22
N THR A 16 12.99 10.88 0.14
CA THR A 16 13.74 10.10 -0.84
C THR A 16 13.34 10.47 -2.26
N THR A 17 14.34 10.64 -3.12
CA THR A 17 14.16 10.90 -4.55
C THR A 17 14.41 9.64 -5.36
N GLY A 18 14.01 9.65 -6.63
CA GLY A 18 14.28 8.54 -7.55
C GLY A 18 13.17 7.52 -7.61
N THR A 19 13.49 6.36 -8.19
CA THR A 19 12.55 5.26 -8.44
C THR A 19 12.69 4.09 -7.47
N GLY A 20 13.66 4.15 -6.56
CA GLY A 20 14.03 3.03 -5.67
C GLY A 20 13.26 3.00 -4.36
N THR A 21 13.81 2.20 -3.45
CA THR A 21 13.34 2.10 -2.07
C THR A 21 13.35 3.47 -1.38
N ILE A 22 12.30 3.75 -0.60
CA ILE A 22 12.18 5.00 0.12
C ILE A 22 12.55 4.84 1.60
N ASP A 23 13.16 5.87 2.16
CA ASP A 23 13.43 5.98 3.58
C ASP A 23 12.18 6.52 4.29
N LEU A 24 11.82 5.92 5.41
CA LEU A 24 10.68 6.35 6.21
C LEU A 24 11.15 7.38 7.24
N GLY A 25 10.52 8.54 7.22
CA GLY A 25 10.98 9.73 7.96
C GLY A 25 10.24 9.99 9.27
N GLY A 26 9.31 9.12 9.65
CA GLY A 26 8.53 9.26 10.86
C GLY A 26 7.07 9.61 10.62
N ALA A 27 6.23 9.33 11.61
CA ALA A 27 4.79 9.45 11.50
C ALA A 27 4.34 10.91 11.31
N VAL A 28 3.36 11.09 10.45
CA VAL A 28 2.57 12.33 10.38
C VAL A 28 1.77 12.46 11.68
N THR A 29 1.51 13.68 12.13
CA THR A 29 0.74 13.93 13.36
C THR A 29 -0.59 13.16 13.34
N ASN A 30 -0.88 12.45 14.44
CA ASN A 30 -2.06 11.61 14.62
C ASN A 30 -2.10 10.36 13.73
N PHE A 31 -0.97 9.97 13.17
CA PHE A 31 -0.79 8.71 12.46
C PHE A 31 0.27 7.87 13.16
N GLU A 32 0.38 6.61 12.75
CA GLU A 32 1.37 5.67 13.26
C GLU A 32 2.47 5.42 12.23
N THR A 33 3.59 4.89 12.70
CA THR A 33 4.67 4.45 11.81
C THR A 33 4.38 3.07 11.23
N PHE A 34 5.02 2.76 10.11
CA PHE A 34 5.02 1.39 9.57
C PHE A 34 5.59 0.41 10.60
N ALA A 35 6.67 0.79 11.28
CA ALA A 35 7.33 -0.08 12.26
C ALA A 35 6.47 -0.42 13.47
N ALA A 36 5.49 0.41 13.82
CA ALA A 36 4.55 0.12 14.91
C ALA A 36 3.59 -1.04 14.57
N ASN A 37 3.39 -1.32 13.29
CA ASN A 37 2.37 -2.25 12.80
C ASN A 37 2.92 -3.41 11.97
N LEU A 38 4.09 -3.24 11.33
CA LEU A 38 4.68 -4.23 10.44
C LEU A 38 5.99 -4.76 11.04
N SER A 39 6.28 -6.01 10.72
CA SER A 39 7.57 -6.64 11.02
C SER A 39 8.47 -6.61 9.80
N ASN A 40 9.77 -6.82 10.03
CA ASN A 40 10.74 -6.85 8.93
C ASN A 40 10.33 -7.85 7.84
N SER A 41 10.41 -7.44 6.60
CA SER A 41 10.03 -8.20 5.40
C SER A 41 8.53 -8.37 5.16
N ASP A 42 7.67 -7.78 5.98
CA ASP A 42 6.24 -7.78 5.70
C ASP A 42 5.95 -6.98 4.42
N THR A 43 4.95 -7.44 3.67
CA THR A 43 4.42 -6.71 2.53
C THR A 43 3.13 -5.99 2.92
N THR A 44 2.87 -4.89 2.26
CA THR A 44 1.64 -4.10 2.45
C THR A 44 1.33 -3.32 1.17
N TYR A 45 0.11 -2.84 1.07
CA TYR A 45 -0.21 -1.87 0.01
C TYR A 45 0.06 -0.46 0.50
N TYR A 46 0.65 0.35 -0.35
CA TYR A 46 1.03 1.73 -0.05
C TYR A 46 0.52 2.69 -1.10
N ALA A 47 0.43 3.95 -0.72
CA ALA A 47 0.38 5.08 -1.64
C ALA A 47 1.44 6.09 -1.23
N ILE A 48 2.06 6.70 -2.22
CA ILE A 48 2.97 7.85 -2.04
C ILE A 48 2.33 9.02 -2.76
N VAL A 49 2.25 10.17 -2.08
CA VAL A 49 1.71 11.41 -2.65
C VAL A 49 2.75 12.50 -2.54
N ASP A 50 3.07 13.11 -3.68
CA ASP A 50 4.00 14.22 -3.80
C ASP A 50 3.23 15.46 -4.28
N ASN A 51 2.80 16.28 -3.31
CA ASN A 51 2.05 17.50 -3.62
C ASN A 51 2.93 18.61 -4.20
N THR A 52 4.23 18.56 -3.97
CA THR A 52 5.17 19.55 -4.49
C THR A 52 5.34 19.41 -6.00
N ASN A 53 5.45 18.18 -6.49
CA ASN A 53 5.70 17.89 -7.90
C ASN A 53 4.47 17.34 -8.64
N GLY A 54 3.35 17.18 -7.95
CA GLY A 54 2.11 16.69 -8.55
C GLY A 54 2.17 15.22 -8.97
N ALA A 55 2.83 14.37 -8.19
CA ALA A 55 3.04 12.96 -8.51
C ALA A 55 2.42 12.04 -7.46
N PHE A 56 2.06 10.82 -7.88
CA PHE A 56 1.58 9.79 -6.96
C PHE A 56 1.95 8.40 -7.45
N GLU A 57 2.00 7.46 -6.50
CA GLU A 57 2.21 6.05 -6.80
C GLU A 57 1.46 5.19 -5.78
N VAL A 58 0.81 4.14 -6.26
CA VAL A 58 0.15 3.13 -5.45
C VAL A 58 0.73 1.77 -5.81
N GLY A 59 1.04 0.95 -4.82
CA GLY A 59 1.63 -0.35 -5.11
C GLY A 59 1.69 -1.31 -3.93
N LEU A 60 2.31 -2.46 -4.19
CA LEU A 60 2.71 -3.41 -3.16
C LEU A 60 4.14 -3.08 -2.75
N GLY A 61 4.36 -2.87 -1.47
CA GLY A 61 5.66 -2.56 -0.91
C GLY A 61 6.14 -3.62 0.07
N THR A 62 7.44 -3.60 0.35
CA THR A 62 8.09 -4.49 1.32
C THR A 62 8.77 -3.64 2.37
N PHE A 63 8.33 -3.79 3.63
CA PHE A 63 8.89 -3.06 4.75
C PHE A 63 10.18 -3.72 5.25
N SER A 64 11.18 -2.89 5.56
CA SER A 64 12.43 -3.37 6.16
C SER A 64 12.81 -2.49 7.34
N THR A 65 13.16 -3.16 8.45
CA THR A 65 13.68 -2.46 9.63
C THR A 65 15.12 -2.03 9.41
N GLY A 66 15.47 -0.89 9.95
CA GLY A 66 16.82 -0.35 9.84
C GLY A 66 16.91 1.04 10.44
N THR A 67 17.97 1.75 10.11
CA THR A 67 18.18 3.14 10.51
C THR A 67 18.56 3.94 9.25
N PRO A 68 17.58 4.53 8.57
CA PRO A 68 16.14 4.51 8.85
C PRO A 68 15.46 3.20 8.42
N ASN A 69 14.21 3.00 8.88
CA ASN A 69 13.33 1.99 8.29
C ASN A 69 13.03 2.36 6.83
N THR A 70 12.78 1.36 5.99
CA THR A 70 12.56 1.58 4.56
C THR A 70 11.32 0.85 4.04
N LEU A 71 10.81 1.32 2.93
CA LEU A 71 9.75 0.64 2.17
C LEU A 71 10.22 0.49 0.73
N ALA A 72 10.43 -0.75 0.31
CA ALA A 72 10.71 -1.06 -1.09
C ALA A 72 9.44 -0.96 -1.90
N ARG A 73 9.53 -0.36 -3.07
CA ARG A 73 8.41 -0.20 -4.02
C ARG A 73 8.38 -1.41 -4.94
N THR A 74 7.97 -2.55 -4.36
CA THR A 74 8.13 -3.89 -4.96
C THR A 74 7.37 -4.04 -6.25
N THR A 75 6.09 -3.63 -6.26
CA THR A 75 5.23 -3.74 -7.45
C THR A 75 4.32 -2.52 -7.53
N PRO A 76 4.70 -1.49 -8.29
CA PRO A 76 3.78 -0.40 -8.59
C PRO A 76 2.53 -0.91 -9.32
N ILE A 77 1.36 -0.38 -8.95
CA ILE A 77 0.06 -0.78 -9.51
C ILE A 77 -0.54 0.37 -10.31
N ALA A 78 -0.53 1.56 -9.75
CA ALA A 78 -1.06 2.76 -10.39
C ALA A 78 -0.17 3.95 -10.06
N SER A 79 0.11 4.82 -11.03
CA SER A 79 0.95 5.97 -10.79
C SER A 79 0.73 7.07 -11.81
N SER A 80 1.24 8.26 -11.49
CA SER A 80 1.30 9.39 -12.42
C SER A 80 2.34 9.19 -13.54
N ASN A 81 3.09 8.08 -13.51
CA ASN A 81 4.04 7.70 -14.54
C ASN A 81 3.57 6.45 -15.30
N SER A 82 2.36 6.53 -15.87
CA SER A 82 1.77 5.42 -16.65
C SER A 82 1.78 4.10 -15.88
N ASN A 83 1.46 4.14 -14.59
CA ASN A 83 1.40 3.00 -13.67
C ASN A 83 2.75 2.30 -13.43
N SER A 84 3.84 2.94 -13.81
CA SER A 84 5.21 2.51 -13.50
C SER A 84 5.75 3.29 -12.32
N ALA A 85 6.90 2.87 -11.79
CA ALA A 85 7.55 3.57 -10.69
C ALA A 85 7.83 5.03 -11.04
N VAL A 86 7.45 5.92 -10.14
CA VAL A 86 7.65 7.35 -10.29
C VAL A 86 9.09 7.71 -9.90
N ASN A 87 9.73 8.53 -10.70
CA ASN A 87 10.99 9.16 -10.32
C ASN A 87 10.67 10.40 -9.46
N PHE A 88 10.55 10.20 -8.16
CA PHE A 88 10.18 11.27 -7.24
C PHE A 88 11.27 12.34 -7.14
N GLY A 89 10.85 13.58 -7.16
CA GLY A 89 11.72 14.74 -7.04
C GLY A 89 12.01 15.13 -5.60
N VAL A 90 12.70 16.25 -5.46
CA VAL A 90 13.05 16.85 -4.16
C VAL A 90 11.76 17.34 -3.46
N GLY A 91 11.74 17.23 -2.15
CA GLY A 91 10.64 17.69 -1.30
C GLY A 91 10.09 16.59 -0.41
N THR A 92 9.30 16.98 0.57
CA THR A 92 8.67 16.07 1.49
C THR A 92 7.43 15.46 0.82
N LYS A 93 7.35 14.14 0.84
CA LYS A 93 6.21 13.34 0.37
C LYS A 93 5.59 12.61 1.54
N GLU A 94 4.37 12.18 1.39
CA GLU A 94 3.72 11.32 2.37
C GLU A 94 3.52 9.92 1.79
N VAL A 95 3.75 8.90 2.63
CA VAL A 95 3.53 7.49 2.30
C VAL A 95 2.62 6.88 3.36
N PHE A 96 1.60 6.15 2.91
CA PHE A 96 0.60 5.58 3.81
C PHE A 96 0.07 4.26 3.30
N ILE A 97 -0.47 3.47 4.23
CA ILE A 97 -1.14 2.20 3.88
C ILE A 97 -2.54 2.51 3.36
N THR A 98 -2.84 1.97 2.19
CA THR A 98 -4.16 2.05 1.56
C THR A 98 -4.40 0.80 0.72
N ILE A 99 -5.65 0.44 0.50
CA ILE A 99 -6.00 -0.70 -0.34
C ILE A 99 -6.26 -0.20 -1.75
N PRO A 100 -5.47 -0.64 -2.76
CA PRO A 100 -5.72 -0.26 -4.15
C PRO A 100 -7.08 -0.75 -4.62
N ALA A 101 -7.77 0.06 -5.43
CA ALA A 101 -9.11 -0.27 -5.93
C ALA A 101 -9.15 -1.63 -6.64
N SER A 102 -8.10 -1.95 -7.42
CA SER A 102 -8.01 -3.22 -8.15
C SER A 102 -7.79 -4.45 -7.25
N LYS A 103 -7.53 -4.24 -5.96
CA LYS A 103 -7.29 -5.31 -4.98
C LYS A 103 -8.42 -5.45 -3.97
N MET A 104 -9.45 -4.62 -4.09
CA MET A 104 -10.61 -4.69 -3.20
C MET A 104 -11.67 -5.62 -3.79
N VAL A 105 -12.37 -6.32 -2.89
CA VAL A 105 -13.60 -7.02 -3.22
C VAL A 105 -14.74 -6.07 -2.90
N VAL A 106 -15.46 -5.65 -3.92
CA VAL A 106 -16.56 -4.68 -3.78
C VAL A 106 -17.79 -5.18 -4.52
N GLU A 107 -18.95 -4.74 -4.05
CA GLU A 107 -20.21 -4.93 -4.73
C GLU A 107 -20.36 -3.89 -5.84
N ASP A 108 -20.78 -4.31 -7.01
CA ASP A 108 -21.08 -3.40 -8.11
C ASP A 108 -22.52 -2.82 -7.99
N GLY A 109 -22.92 -2.02 -8.97
CA GLY A 109 -24.25 -1.40 -8.98
C GLY A 109 -25.40 -2.39 -9.17
N ASP A 110 -25.11 -3.63 -9.53
CA ASP A 110 -26.08 -4.69 -9.76
C ASP A 110 -26.06 -5.80 -8.68
N ASN A 111 -25.44 -5.50 -7.54
CA ASN A 111 -25.28 -6.38 -6.38
C ASN A 111 -24.42 -7.63 -6.65
N ASN A 112 -23.47 -7.54 -7.58
CA ASN A 112 -22.53 -8.64 -7.79
C ASN A 112 -21.20 -8.35 -7.08
N VAL A 113 -20.61 -9.40 -6.51
CA VAL A 113 -19.25 -9.36 -5.95
C VAL A 113 -18.34 -10.16 -6.85
N PHE A 114 -17.28 -9.54 -7.33
CA PHE A 114 -16.32 -10.17 -8.20
C PHE A 114 -15.00 -10.45 -7.46
N VAL A 115 -14.59 -11.71 -7.50
CA VAL A 115 -13.28 -12.12 -6.98
C VAL A 115 -12.51 -12.72 -8.14
N GLY A 116 -11.38 -12.09 -8.52
CA GLY A 116 -10.60 -12.51 -9.68
C GLY A 116 -9.72 -13.74 -9.47
N GLY A 117 -9.77 -14.34 -8.30
CA GLY A 117 -8.97 -15.53 -7.95
C GLY A 117 -9.77 -16.47 -7.07
N ASP A 118 -9.07 -17.40 -6.43
CA ASP A 118 -9.70 -18.36 -5.54
C ASP A 118 -10.20 -17.71 -4.26
N VAL A 119 -11.36 -18.17 -3.77
CA VAL A 119 -11.89 -17.76 -2.46
C VAL A 119 -11.61 -18.91 -1.48
N SER A 120 -10.85 -18.59 -0.42
CA SER A 120 -10.62 -19.52 0.67
C SER A 120 -11.42 -19.08 1.90
N VAL A 121 -12.27 -19.94 2.39
CA VAL A 121 -13.09 -19.69 3.57
C VAL A 121 -12.55 -20.55 4.71
N GLY A 122 -12.15 -19.92 5.80
CA GLY A 122 -11.52 -20.61 6.95
C GLY A 122 -12.49 -21.36 7.84
N ASP A 123 -13.77 -21.23 7.60
CA ASP A 123 -14.86 -21.91 8.33
C ASP A 123 -15.96 -22.28 7.34
N ASP A 124 -17.20 -22.22 7.71
CA ASP A 124 -18.32 -22.64 6.86
C ASP A 124 -18.66 -21.60 5.79
N LEU A 125 -18.89 -22.07 4.57
CA LEU A 125 -19.44 -21.28 3.48
C LEU A 125 -20.87 -21.75 3.20
N THR A 126 -21.85 -20.86 3.31
CA THR A 126 -23.23 -21.12 2.91
C THR A 126 -23.52 -20.39 1.61
N VAL A 127 -23.88 -21.14 0.57
CA VAL A 127 -24.30 -20.56 -0.71
C VAL A 127 -25.80 -20.75 -0.86
N LEU A 128 -26.51 -19.63 -0.97
CA LEU A 128 -27.95 -19.63 -1.26
C LEU A 128 -28.16 -19.36 -2.75
N VAL A 129 -28.76 -20.33 -3.44
CA VAL A 129 -29.11 -20.17 -4.85
C VAL A 129 -30.61 -19.94 -4.93
N VAL A 130 -30.99 -18.79 -5.49
CA VAL A 130 -32.39 -18.44 -5.75
C VAL A 130 -32.67 -18.75 -7.22
N LEU A 131 -33.58 -19.66 -7.47
CA LEU A 131 -33.98 -20.09 -8.83
C LEU A 131 -35.24 -19.39 -9.28
#